data_dd256d387157e669447acaa74d599bf2
#
_entry.id   dd256d387157e669447acaa74d599bf2
#
_cell.length_a   1.000
_cell.length_b   1.000
_cell.length_c   1.000
_cell.angle_alpha   90.00
_cell.angle_beta   90.00
_cell.angle_gamma   90.00
#
_symmetry.space_group_name_H-M   'P 1'
#
loop_
_entity.id
_entity.type
_entity.pdbx_description
1 polymer ?
#
loop_
_entity_poly.entity_id
_entity_poly.type
_entity_poly.pdbx_seq_one_letter_code
_entity_poly.pdbx_strand_id
1 'polypeptide(L)'
;MNIRLTWDEAKRRSNLLKHGLDFVNATAVLESRYRFDVTTVRHGETRVQSFSYVMGRLAVLTVVHVQRSEEQRIISFRPASQEESEVYYEWLAEEAE
;
A
#
# COMPACT_ATOMS: atom_id res chain seq x y z
N MET A 1 -15.25 -3.86 -7.75
CA MET A 1 -14.64 -2.95 -8.73
C MET A 1 -13.16 -3.29 -8.88
N ASN A 2 -12.71 -3.44 -10.11
CA ASN A 2 -11.31 -3.83 -10.36
C ASN A 2 -10.42 -2.59 -10.37
N ILE A 3 -9.34 -2.64 -9.57
CA ILE A 3 -8.32 -1.61 -9.58
C ILE A 3 -7.30 -1.98 -10.64
N ARG A 4 -7.06 -1.05 -11.57
CA ARG A 4 -6.03 -1.24 -12.60
C ARG A 4 -4.70 -0.74 -12.05
N LEU A 5 -3.72 -1.63 -12.03
CA LEU A 5 -2.39 -1.33 -11.52
C LEU A 5 -1.41 -1.12 -12.66
N THR A 6 -0.54 -0.14 -12.49
CA THR A 6 0.61 0.06 -13.38
C THR A 6 1.85 0.23 -12.51
N TRP A 7 3.03 0.08 -13.11
CA TRP A 7 4.30 0.25 -12.41
C TRP A 7 5.45 0.31 -13.40
N ASP A 8 6.60 0.71 -12.88
CA ASP A 8 7.87 0.61 -13.58
C ASP A 8 8.44 -0.79 -13.29
N GLU A 9 8.73 -1.56 -14.33
CA GLU A 9 9.16 -2.95 -14.18
C GLU A 9 10.48 -3.09 -13.40
N ALA A 10 11.42 -2.17 -13.58
CA ALA A 10 12.67 -2.19 -12.83
C ALA A 10 12.42 -1.98 -11.34
N LYS A 11 11.48 -1.10 -10.99
CA LYS A 11 11.09 -0.86 -9.59
C LYS A 11 10.39 -2.07 -9.00
N ARG A 12 9.53 -2.75 -9.77
CA ARG A 12 8.86 -3.97 -9.33
C ARG A 12 9.88 -5.03 -8.94
N ARG A 13 10.88 -5.26 -9.80
CA ARG A 13 11.93 -6.25 -9.55
C ARG A 13 12.75 -5.89 -8.33
N SER A 14 13.17 -4.65 -8.22
CA SER A 14 13.95 -4.15 -7.08
C SER A 14 13.17 -4.31 -5.77
N ASN A 15 11.91 -3.95 -5.79
CA ASN A 15 11.03 -4.07 -4.62
C ASN A 15 10.85 -5.54 -4.20
N LEU A 16 10.68 -6.41 -5.17
CA LEU A 16 10.53 -7.84 -4.93
C LEU A 16 11.78 -8.43 -4.27
N LEU A 17 12.96 -8.05 -4.76
CA LEU A 17 14.23 -8.51 -4.17
C LEU A 17 14.40 -7.97 -2.75
N LYS A 18 14.04 -6.71 -2.52
CA LYS A 18 14.25 -6.04 -1.26
C LYS A 18 13.27 -6.48 -0.16
N HIS A 19 12.00 -6.66 -0.53
CA HIS A 19 10.93 -6.88 0.44
C HIS A 19 10.20 -8.21 0.29
N GLY A 20 10.47 -8.96 -0.78
CA GLY A 20 9.77 -10.20 -1.06
C GLY A 20 8.30 -9.99 -1.45
N LEU A 21 7.93 -8.78 -1.83
CA LEU A 21 6.56 -8.41 -2.19
C LEU A 21 6.50 -7.95 -3.63
N ASP A 22 5.63 -8.58 -4.41
CA ASP A 22 5.45 -8.27 -5.82
C ASP A 22 4.32 -7.24 -5.99
N PHE A 23 4.55 -6.21 -6.78
CA PHE A 23 3.57 -5.15 -7.05
C PHE A 23 2.23 -5.71 -7.55
N VAL A 24 2.25 -6.83 -8.26
CA VAL A 24 1.03 -7.46 -8.77
C VAL A 24 0.07 -7.85 -7.64
N ASN A 25 0.59 -8.05 -6.44
CA ASN A 25 -0.20 -8.43 -5.26
C ASN A 25 -0.59 -7.23 -4.38
N ALA A 26 -0.36 -6.00 -4.85
CA ALA A 26 -0.73 -4.80 -4.09
C ALA A 26 -2.24 -4.70 -3.86
N THR A 27 -3.05 -5.40 -4.64
CA THR A 27 -4.50 -5.47 -4.45
C THR A 27 -4.88 -6.03 -3.07
N ALA A 28 -4.01 -6.83 -2.46
CA ALA A 28 -4.25 -7.33 -1.10
C ALA A 28 -4.41 -6.18 -0.10
N VAL A 29 -3.78 -5.03 -0.37
CA VAL A 29 -3.94 -3.82 0.44
C VAL A 29 -5.00 -2.91 -0.17
N LEU A 30 -4.92 -2.66 -1.48
CA LEU A 30 -5.76 -1.65 -2.13
C LEU A 30 -7.24 -2.03 -2.18
N GLU A 31 -7.56 -3.30 -2.16
CA GLU A 31 -8.95 -3.80 -2.13
C GLU A 31 -9.38 -4.27 -0.76
N SER A 32 -8.57 -4.01 0.27
CA SER A 32 -8.91 -4.40 1.63
C SER A 32 -10.08 -3.60 2.18
N ARG A 33 -10.94 -4.27 2.93
CA ARG A 33 -12.06 -3.64 3.61
C ARG A 33 -11.59 -2.64 4.68
N TYR A 34 -10.47 -2.92 5.32
CA TYR A 34 -9.92 -2.08 6.41
C TYR A 34 -8.64 -1.40 5.94
N ARG A 35 -8.75 -0.70 4.84
CA ARG A 35 -7.65 0.06 4.28
C ARG A 35 -7.59 1.45 4.91
N PHE A 36 -6.42 1.83 5.40
CA PHE A 36 -6.14 3.15 5.95
C PHE A 36 -5.19 3.89 5.04
N ASP A 37 -5.56 5.10 4.62
CA ASP A 37 -4.79 5.91 3.68
C ASP A 37 -4.21 7.15 4.35
N VAL A 38 -2.95 7.43 4.02
CA VAL A 38 -2.27 8.69 4.38
C VAL A 38 -1.85 9.35 3.07
N THR A 39 -2.21 10.62 2.90
CA THR A 39 -1.86 11.37 1.69
C THR A 39 -0.65 12.24 1.97
N THR A 40 0.32 12.21 1.07
CA THR A 40 1.51 13.06 1.12
C THR A 40 1.71 13.74 -0.22
N VAL A 41 2.44 14.87 -0.21
CA VAL A 41 2.82 15.57 -1.44
C VAL A 41 4.33 15.55 -1.53
N ARG A 42 4.86 15.08 -2.65
CA ARG A 42 6.30 15.01 -2.86
C ARG A 42 6.60 15.49 -4.27
N HIS A 43 7.46 16.50 -4.38
CA HIS A 43 7.82 17.12 -5.66
C HIS A 43 6.60 17.55 -6.48
N GLY A 44 5.60 18.14 -5.79
CA GLY A 44 4.36 18.59 -6.43
C GLY A 44 3.40 17.47 -6.81
N GLU A 45 3.74 16.22 -6.50
CA GLU A 45 2.89 15.06 -6.81
C GLU A 45 2.23 14.54 -5.54
N THR A 46 0.91 14.37 -5.60
CA THR A 46 0.16 13.78 -4.50
C THR A 46 0.30 12.27 -4.54
N ARG A 47 0.79 11.71 -3.45
CA ARG A 47 0.94 10.25 -3.27
C ARG A 47 0.05 9.80 -2.14
N VAL A 48 -0.47 8.59 -2.27
CA VAL A 48 -1.26 7.95 -1.23
C VAL A 48 -0.46 6.77 -0.72
N GLN A 49 -0.35 6.68 0.60
CA GLN A 49 0.23 5.52 1.25
C GLN A 49 -0.91 4.77 1.92
N SER A 50 -1.20 3.58 1.43
CA SER A 50 -2.30 2.76 1.91
C SER A 50 -1.77 1.64 2.78
N PHE A 51 -2.47 1.35 3.88
CA PHE A 51 -2.09 0.32 4.85
C PHE A 51 -3.23 -0.66 5.02
N SER A 52 -2.90 -1.93 5.17
CA SER A 52 -3.86 -2.92 5.63
C SER A 52 -3.15 -4.12 6.23
N TYR A 53 -3.77 -4.72 7.23
CA TYR A 53 -3.36 -6.04 7.70
C TYR A 53 -3.68 -7.05 6.60
N VAL A 54 -2.70 -7.89 6.27
CA VAL A 54 -2.86 -8.92 5.24
C VAL A 54 -2.71 -10.29 5.90
N MET A 55 -3.81 -11.03 5.92
CA MET A 55 -3.91 -12.30 6.65
C MET A 55 -2.84 -13.31 6.20
N GLY A 56 -2.60 -13.43 4.91
CA GLY A 56 -1.61 -14.36 4.38
C GLY A 56 -0.18 -14.04 4.76
N ARG A 57 0.08 -12.83 5.22
CA ARG A 57 1.42 -12.39 5.65
C ARG A 57 1.50 -12.18 7.15
N LEU A 58 0.37 -12.21 7.86
CA LEU A 58 0.27 -11.98 9.30
C LEU A 58 0.93 -10.66 9.70
N ALA A 59 0.75 -9.63 8.90
CA ALA A 59 1.41 -8.35 9.11
C ALA A 59 0.65 -7.23 8.40
N VAL A 60 0.87 -6.01 8.86
CA VAL A 60 0.42 -4.81 8.14
C VAL A 60 1.38 -4.54 6.99
N LEU A 61 0.85 -4.44 5.79
CA LEU A 61 1.62 -4.08 4.60
C LEU A 61 1.21 -2.69 4.15
N THR A 62 2.10 -2.02 3.45
CA THR A 62 1.83 -0.67 2.93
C THR A 62 2.23 -0.55 1.48
N VAL A 63 1.37 0.13 0.71
CA VAL A 63 1.57 0.42 -0.70
C VAL A 63 1.61 1.93 -0.87
N VAL A 64 2.66 2.45 -1.48
CA VAL A 64 2.70 3.84 -1.93
C VAL A 64 2.31 3.86 -3.40
N HIS A 65 1.33 4.67 -3.74
CA HIS A 65 0.81 4.71 -5.11
C HIS A 65 0.36 6.10 -5.50
N VAL A 66 0.21 6.31 -6.80
CA VAL A 66 -0.22 7.57 -7.39
C VAL A 66 -1.37 7.29 -8.35
N GLN A 67 -2.44 8.08 -8.26
CA GLN A 67 -3.55 8.01 -9.21
C GLN A 67 -3.11 8.62 -10.54
N ARG A 68 -3.22 7.86 -11.60
CA ARG A 68 -2.92 8.31 -12.95
C ARG A 68 -4.10 7.94 -13.84
N SER A 69 -4.98 8.93 -14.13
CA SER A 69 -6.21 8.68 -14.88
C SER A 69 -7.05 7.62 -14.15
N GLU A 70 -7.36 6.48 -14.75
CA GLU A 70 -8.14 5.41 -14.12
C GLU A 70 -7.26 4.32 -13.51
N GLU A 71 -5.95 4.57 -13.42
CA GLU A 71 -5.00 3.57 -12.98
C GLU A 71 -4.31 4.01 -11.70
N GLN A 72 -3.86 3.03 -10.89
CA GLN A 72 -3.01 3.28 -9.74
C GLN A 72 -1.60 2.84 -10.09
N ARG A 73 -0.67 3.80 -10.10
CA ARG A 73 0.74 3.49 -10.34
C ARG A 73 1.40 3.15 -9.02
N ILE A 74 1.90 1.93 -8.92
CA ILE A 74 2.54 1.44 -7.70
C ILE A 74 3.98 1.94 -7.65
N ILE A 75 4.34 2.56 -6.53
CA ILE A 75 5.68 3.11 -6.30
C ILE A 75 6.49 2.19 -5.39
N SER A 76 5.87 1.68 -4.32
CA SER A 76 6.51 0.73 -3.42
C SER A 76 5.48 -0.15 -2.73
N PHE A 77 5.91 -1.34 -2.32
CA PHE A 77 5.07 -2.29 -1.59
C PHE A 77 5.96 -3.00 -0.59
N ARG A 78 5.74 -2.73 0.69
CA ARG A 78 6.63 -3.21 1.75
C ARG A 78 5.86 -3.51 3.03
N PRO A 79 6.45 -4.26 3.98
CA PRO A 79 5.88 -4.35 5.32
C PRO A 79 5.89 -2.97 5.98
N ALA A 80 4.87 -2.67 6.74
CA ALA A 80 4.82 -1.45 7.54
C ALA A 80 5.86 -1.55 8.67
N SER A 81 6.42 -0.40 9.07
CA SER A 81 7.26 -0.35 10.25
C SER A 81 6.43 -0.59 11.50
N GLN A 82 7.10 -0.79 12.64
CA GLN A 82 6.39 -0.95 13.92
C GLN A 82 5.54 0.28 14.23
N GLU A 83 6.11 1.47 14.05
CA GLU A 83 5.38 2.73 14.30
C GLU A 83 4.17 2.87 13.38
N GLU A 84 4.35 2.55 12.10
CA GLU A 84 3.26 2.59 11.12
C GLU A 84 2.16 1.60 11.49
N SER A 85 2.55 0.40 11.90
CA SER A 85 1.60 -0.63 12.31
C SER A 85 0.80 -0.21 13.53
N GLU A 86 1.43 0.44 14.49
CA GLU A 86 0.74 0.95 15.69
C GLU A 86 -0.32 1.98 15.32
N VAL A 87 0.02 2.91 14.44
CA VAL A 87 -0.93 3.91 13.95
C VAL A 87 -2.09 3.24 13.23
N TYR A 88 -1.80 2.24 12.41
CA TYR A 88 -2.83 1.48 11.71
C TYR A 88 -3.78 0.80 12.70
N TYR A 89 -3.24 0.13 13.73
CA TYR A 89 -4.08 -0.56 14.71
C TYR A 89 -4.92 0.40 15.55
N GLU A 90 -4.42 1.59 15.85
CA GLU A 90 -5.20 2.61 16.53
C GLU A 90 -6.39 3.05 15.67
N TRP A 91 -6.14 3.30 14.38
CA TRP A 91 -7.20 3.64 13.44
C TRP A 91 -8.21 2.51 13.33
N LEU A 92 -7.74 1.27 13.21
CA LEU A 92 -8.61 0.10 13.07
C LEU A 92 -9.51 -0.08 14.30
N ALA A 93 -8.99 0.14 15.50
CA ALA A 93 -9.75 0.04 16.73
C ALA A 93 -10.89 1.05 16.77
N GLU A 94 -10.66 2.26 16.28
CA GLU A 94 -11.71 3.29 16.20
C GLU A 94 -12.78 2.93 15.17
N GLU A 95 -12.37 2.39 14.03
CA GLU A 95 -13.30 1.99 12.98
C GLU A 95 -14.14 0.76 13.36
N ALA A 96 -13.61 -0.10 14.24
CA ALA A 96 -14.29 -1.31 14.66
C ALA A 96 -15.39 -1.07 15.69
N GLU A 97 -15.48 0.15 16.21
CA GLU A 97 -16.57 0.52 17.15
C GLU A 97 -17.87 0.89 16.38
#